data_8f1b2835d5487ce228915a382022e3a8
#
_entry.id   8f1b2835d5487ce228915a382022e3a8
#
_cell.length_a   1.000
_cell.length_b   1.000
_cell.length_c   1.000
_cell.angle_alpha   90.00
_cell.angle_beta   90.00
_cell.angle_gamma   90.00
#
_symmetry.space_group_name_H-M   'P 1'
#
loop_
_entity.id
_entity.type
_entity.pdbx_description
1 polymer ?
#
loop_
_entity_poly.entity_id
_entity_poly.type
_entity_poly.pdbx_seq_one_letter_code
_entity_poly.pdbx_strand_id
1 'polypeptide(L)'
;AILASLMVLSLAACGGGGGDGKGSSGDMNVAMVTDSGDITDQSFNQTTYETAKKWSEANGVTFNYYKPEKDTDEARNAAIDQAVAAGANVILLPGYMFAASLVAQTNTYPDVKFIGLDVGEGDLCEKGVGEGYTYNPADYNVGDYYNTANTYCATYQEEISGFMAGYAAVKLGYRHLGFLGGMSVPAVMRFGYGYVQGADKAAADLGCTGDVTVEYVYGGQFFGDADITAAMDTWYSSRDVEVVFACGGGIYTSAAEAAAKVGGKVIGVDSDQSSKIDTYGEKMTVTSAMKGLDATVNMILTAIKDGKWSEYAGKIDSLGMVSDEPSENFVQLPRATTQWADGLFTDADYLQLVKDIHGGKITISNDITAMPSVSITVNDYGSIK
;
A
#
# COMPACT_ATOMS: atom_id res chain seq x y z
N ALA A 1 35.33 -63.85 -13.47
CA ALA A 1 35.97 -63.68 -12.19
C ALA A 1 35.33 -62.49 -11.46
N ILE A 2 34.32 -62.62 -10.64
CA ILE A 2 34.22 -62.94 -9.20
C ILE A 2 35.26 -62.22 -8.37
N LEU A 3 34.81 -61.25 -7.54
CA LEU A 3 35.05 -61.06 -6.10
C LEU A 3 34.36 -59.75 -5.70
N ALA A 4 33.47 -59.69 -4.93
CA ALA A 4 32.88 -59.82 -3.58
C ALA A 4 33.76 -59.26 -2.46
N SER A 5 33.04 -58.57 -1.53
CA SER A 5 33.41 -58.26 -0.12
C SER A 5 34.07 -56.85 0.07
N LEU A 6 33.71 -56.10 1.09
CA LEU A 6 33.21 -56.32 2.46
C LEU A 6 32.61 -55.05 3.03
N MET A 7 31.55 -55.16 3.82
CA MET A 7 31.06 -54.19 4.80
C MET A 7 32.10 -53.99 5.92
N VAL A 8 32.19 -52.75 6.38
CA VAL A 8 32.61 -52.48 7.77
C VAL A 8 31.64 -51.49 8.40
N LEU A 9 30.84 -52.01 9.33
CA LEU A 9 30.16 -51.21 10.36
C LEU A 9 31.20 -50.76 11.38
N SER A 10 31.18 -49.50 11.77
CA SER A 10 31.71 -49.10 13.06
C SER A 10 30.70 -48.18 13.76
N LEU A 11 30.02 -48.73 14.78
CA LEU A 11 29.38 -47.99 15.85
C LEU A 11 30.49 -47.36 16.71
N ALA A 12 30.37 -46.10 17.03
CA ALA A 12 30.92 -45.53 18.24
C ALA A 12 29.93 -44.51 18.81
N ALA A 13 29.65 -44.67 20.08
CA ALA A 13 28.62 -44.03 20.87
C ALA A 13 29.11 -42.75 21.60
N CYS A 14 28.12 -41.92 21.93
CA CYS A 14 28.03 -41.00 23.08
C CYS A 14 29.07 -39.89 23.29
N GLY A 15 28.56 -38.67 23.21
CA GLY A 15 29.15 -37.51 23.88
C GLY A 15 28.19 -36.34 23.80
N GLY A 16 27.49 -36.01 24.91
CA GLY A 16 26.54 -34.91 24.99
C GLY A 16 27.24 -33.55 24.91
N GLY A 17 26.58 -32.62 24.29
CA GLY A 17 26.97 -31.22 24.26
C GLY A 17 25.80 -30.42 23.72
N GLY A 18 25.29 -29.46 24.51
CA GLY A 18 24.19 -28.60 24.15
C GLY A 18 24.44 -27.94 22.81
N GLY A 19 23.57 -28.19 21.87
CA GLY A 19 23.56 -27.53 20.58
C GLY A 19 22.45 -26.50 20.56
N ASP A 20 22.85 -25.26 20.45
CA ASP A 20 21.95 -24.18 20.05
C ASP A 20 21.15 -24.64 18.83
N GLY A 21 19.81 -24.58 18.98
CA GLY A 21 18.88 -24.88 17.90
C GLY A 21 19.04 -23.87 16.76
N LYS A 22 19.97 -24.15 15.85
CA LYS A 22 19.84 -23.63 14.49
C LYS A 22 18.66 -24.35 13.89
N GLY A 23 17.48 -23.62 13.89
CA GLY A 23 16.37 -24.01 13.07
C GLY A 23 16.88 -24.20 11.64
N SER A 24 16.79 -25.43 11.14
CA SER A 24 16.93 -25.72 9.72
C SER A 24 15.95 -24.79 8.99
N SER A 25 16.46 -23.73 8.36
CA SER A 25 15.68 -23.01 7.36
C SER A 25 15.47 -23.98 6.22
N GLY A 26 14.35 -24.70 6.23
CA GLY A 26 13.84 -25.35 5.03
C GLY A 26 13.83 -24.30 3.93
N ASP A 27 14.16 -24.70 2.70
CA ASP A 27 14.31 -23.77 1.59
C ASP A 27 13.09 -22.85 1.52
N MET A 28 13.31 -21.55 1.70
CA MET A 28 12.25 -20.54 1.66
C MET A 28 11.69 -20.51 0.24
N ASN A 29 10.37 -20.61 0.09
CA ASN A 29 9.65 -20.57 -1.16
C ASN A 29 8.54 -19.54 -1.04
N VAL A 30 8.71 -18.41 -1.73
CA VAL A 30 7.82 -17.26 -1.65
C VAL A 30 6.78 -17.32 -2.75
N ALA A 31 5.54 -17.08 -2.40
CA ALA A 31 4.47 -16.81 -3.35
C ALA A 31 3.84 -15.44 -3.10
N MET A 32 3.26 -14.87 -4.14
CA MET A 32 2.35 -13.74 -4.06
C MET A 32 1.03 -14.13 -4.70
N VAL A 33 -0.09 -13.77 -4.09
CA VAL A 33 -1.42 -13.85 -4.70
C VAL A 33 -1.91 -12.44 -4.95
N THR A 34 -2.28 -12.10 -6.19
CA THR A 34 -2.83 -10.77 -6.49
C THR A 34 -4.26 -10.64 -5.94
N ASP A 35 -4.68 -9.42 -5.65
CA ASP A 35 -6.08 -9.12 -5.31
C ASP A 35 -6.98 -9.14 -6.57
N SER A 36 -7.80 -8.12 -6.79
CA SER A 36 -8.56 -7.95 -8.04
C SER A 36 -7.73 -7.35 -9.19
N GLY A 37 -6.53 -6.84 -8.87
CA GLY A 37 -5.62 -6.19 -9.82
C GLY A 37 -4.72 -7.17 -10.58
N ASP A 38 -3.75 -6.60 -11.28
CA ASP A 38 -2.75 -7.33 -12.06
C ASP A 38 -1.34 -6.87 -11.66
N ILE A 39 -0.34 -7.71 -11.89
CA ILE A 39 1.09 -7.37 -11.67
C ILE A 39 1.59 -6.25 -12.61
N THR A 40 0.73 -5.67 -13.41
CA THR A 40 0.99 -4.54 -14.32
C THR A 40 0.17 -3.31 -14.00
N ASP A 41 -0.42 -3.23 -12.79
CA ASP A 41 -1.29 -2.13 -12.35
C ASP A 41 -0.56 -0.80 -12.12
N GLN A 42 0.76 -0.79 -12.23
CA GLN A 42 1.64 0.35 -12.00
C GLN A 42 1.55 0.94 -10.57
N SER A 43 1.06 0.13 -9.63
CA SER A 43 0.76 0.53 -8.26
C SER A 43 1.01 -0.63 -7.30
N PHE A 44 -0.01 -1.05 -6.57
CA PHE A 44 0.06 -1.94 -5.42
C PHE A 44 0.55 -3.36 -5.74
N ASN A 45 -0.11 -4.04 -6.70
CA ASN A 45 0.26 -5.41 -7.07
C ASN A 45 1.61 -5.45 -7.79
N GLN A 46 1.85 -4.52 -8.71
CA GLN A 46 3.12 -4.49 -9.45
C GLN A 46 4.30 -4.23 -8.51
N THR A 47 4.22 -3.24 -7.63
CA THR A 47 5.30 -2.92 -6.68
C THR A 47 5.62 -4.11 -5.79
N THR A 48 4.59 -4.77 -5.24
CA THR A 48 4.76 -5.95 -4.40
C THR A 48 5.40 -7.10 -5.19
N TYR A 49 4.93 -7.37 -6.41
CA TYR A 49 5.47 -8.40 -7.29
C TYR A 49 6.93 -8.17 -7.66
N GLU A 50 7.26 -6.98 -8.16
CA GLU A 50 8.61 -6.66 -8.62
C GLU A 50 9.60 -6.70 -7.46
N THR A 51 9.20 -6.20 -6.28
CA THR A 51 10.04 -6.23 -5.09
C THR A 51 10.29 -7.65 -4.61
N ALA A 52 9.24 -8.45 -4.47
CA ALA A 52 9.36 -9.84 -4.03
C ALA A 52 10.21 -10.66 -5.01
N LYS A 53 10.02 -10.50 -6.31
CA LYS A 53 10.81 -11.13 -7.35
C LYS A 53 12.29 -10.74 -7.27
N LYS A 54 12.58 -9.45 -7.25
CA LYS A 54 13.95 -8.93 -7.15
C LYS A 54 14.64 -9.39 -5.88
N TRP A 55 13.95 -9.33 -4.74
CA TRP A 55 14.49 -9.80 -3.47
C TRP A 55 14.79 -11.30 -3.53
N SER A 56 13.88 -12.10 -4.07
CA SER A 56 14.03 -13.55 -4.17
C SER A 56 15.19 -13.94 -5.09
N GLU A 57 15.31 -13.31 -6.25
CA GLU A 57 16.43 -13.51 -7.17
C GLU A 57 17.78 -13.17 -6.51
N ALA A 58 17.87 -12.05 -5.80
CA ALA A 58 19.08 -11.63 -5.09
C ALA A 58 19.48 -12.56 -3.94
N ASN A 59 18.52 -13.29 -3.37
CA ASN A 59 18.72 -14.18 -2.23
C ASN A 59 18.70 -15.68 -2.59
N GLY A 60 18.56 -16.03 -3.87
CA GLY A 60 18.48 -17.43 -4.33
C GLY A 60 17.24 -18.18 -3.80
N VAL A 61 16.14 -17.45 -3.62
CA VAL A 61 14.87 -17.95 -3.12
C VAL A 61 13.90 -18.17 -4.28
N THR A 62 13.13 -19.25 -4.26
CA THR A 62 12.07 -19.48 -5.25
C THR A 62 10.95 -18.46 -5.06
N PHE A 63 10.46 -17.90 -6.18
CA PHE A 63 9.34 -16.97 -6.19
C PHE A 63 8.37 -17.28 -7.33
N ASN A 64 7.08 -17.31 -7.03
CA ASN A 64 6.00 -17.42 -8.01
C ASN A 64 4.86 -16.49 -7.64
N TYR A 65 4.00 -16.13 -8.60
CA TYR A 65 2.76 -15.42 -8.32
C TYR A 65 1.56 -16.16 -8.87
N TYR A 66 0.41 -15.93 -8.26
CA TYR A 66 -0.86 -16.55 -8.60
C TYR A 66 -1.91 -15.44 -8.73
N LYS A 67 -2.68 -15.51 -9.82
CA LYS A 67 -3.80 -14.60 -10.05
C LYS A 67 -5.10 -15.37 -9.84
N PRO A 68 -6.00 -14.90 -8.95
CA PRO A 68 -7.32 -15.49 -8.80
C PRO A 68 -8.10 -15.42 -10.11
N GLU A 69 -8.89 -16.44 -10.41
CA GLU A 69 -9.70 -16.49 -11.65
C GLU A 69 -10.84 -15.46 -11.64
N LYS A 70 -11.28 -15.04 -10.44
CA LYS A 70 -12.35 -14.07 -10.22
C LYS A 70 -12.04 -13.23 -8.99
N ASP A 71 -12.67 -12.09 -8.91
CA ASP A 71 -12.63 -11.23 -7.73
C ASP A 71 -13.63 -11.71 -6.67
N THR A 72 -13.32 -12.86 -6.06
CA THR A 72 -14.07 -13.42 -4.93
C THR A 72 -13.15 -14.04 -3.90
N ASP A 73 -13.60 -14.13 -2.65
CA ASP A 73 -12.82 -14.73 -1.55
C ASP A 73 -12.48 -16.21 -1.84
N GLU A 74 -13.41 -16.96 -2.46
CA GLU A 74 -13.19 -18.36 -2.83
C GLU A 74 -12.08 -18.50 -3.89
N ALA A 75 -12.05 -17.59 -4.87
CA ALA A 75 -11.02 -17.64 -5.91
C ALA A 75 -9.63 -17.23 -5.35
N ARG A 76 -9.58 -16.27 -4.42
CA ARG A 76 -8.35 -15.92 -3.70
C ARG A 76 -7.86 -17.08 -2.85
N ASN A 77 -8.74 -17.75 -2.12
CA ASN A 77 -8.39 -18.94 -1.33
C ASN A 77 -7.89 -20.09 -2.21
N ALA A 78 -8.54 -20.35 -3.36
CA ALA A 78 -8.09 -21.37 -4.32
C ALA A 78 -6.69 -21.04 -4.88
N ALA A 79 -6.36 -19.78 -5.12
CA ALA A 79 -5.02 -19.38 -5.55
C ALA A 79 -3.97 -19.57 -4.43
N ILE A 80 -4.34 -19.35 -3.16
CA ILE A 80 -3.49 -19.67 -2.00
C ILE A 80 -3.27 -21.19 -1.92
N ASP A 81 -4.32 -22.00 -2.07
CA ASP A 81 -4.22 -23.46 -2.06
C ASP A 81 -3.27 -23.98 -3.16
N GLN A 82 -3.34 -23.39 -4.35
CA GLN A 82 -2.41 -23.70 -5.45
C GLN A 82 -0.96 -23.34 -5.10
N ALA A 83 -0.73 -22.17 -4.49
CA ALA A 83 0.59 -21.74 -4.07
C ALA A 83 1.18 -22.70 -3.02
N VAL A 84 0.40 -23.08 -2.01
CA VAL A 84 0.82 -24.03 -0.97
C VAL A 84 1.08 -25.42 -1.56
N ALA A 85 0.21 -25.91 -2.46
CA ALA A 85 0.40 -27.19 -3.15
C ALA A 85 1.67 -27.20 -4.02
N ALA A 86 2.10 -26.05 -4.53
CA ALA A 86 3.37 -25.86 -5.26
C ALA A 86 4.59 -25.71 -4.32
N GLY A 87 4.39 -25.81 -3.00
CA GLY A 87 5.45 -25.78 -2.00
C GLY A 87 5.75 -24.42 -1.41
N ALA A 88 4.94 -23.39 -1.66
CA ALA A 88 5.12 -22.08 -1.02
C ALA A 88 4.94 -22.18 0.50
N ASN A 89 5.87 -21.59 1.25
CA ASN A 89 5.85 -21.51 2.71
C ASN A 89 5.89 -20.07 3.26
N VAL A 90 5.92 -19.10 2.35
CA VAL A 90 5.74 -17.67 2.64
C VAL A 90 4.85 -17.09 1.57
N ILE A 91 3.72 -16.49 1.94
CA ILE A 91 2.72 -15.97 0.99
C ILE A 91 2.45 -14.50 1.27
N LEU A 92 2.70 -13.66 0.26
CA LEU A 92 2.39 -12.23 0.24
C LEU A 92 0.98 -12.02 -0.31
N LEU A 93 0.18 -11.29 0.43
CA LEU A 93 -1.24 -11.02 0.18
C LEU A 93 -1.48 -9.50 0.16
N PRO A 94 -1.24 -8.84 -0.99
CA PRO A 94 -1.41 -7.40 -1.13
C PRO A 94 -2.89 -7.02 -1.31
N GLY A 95 -3.46 -6.35 -0.33
CA GLY A 95 -4.80 -5.78 -0.37
C GLY A 95 -5.70 -6.19 0.78
N TYR A 96 -6.53 -5.25 1.23
CA TYR A 96 -7.47 -5.44 2.35
C TYR A 96 -8.44 -6.62 2.14
N MET A 97 -8.74 -6.97 0.88
CA MET A 97 -9.62 -8.11 0.53
C MET A 97 -9.11 -9.44 1.07
N PHE A 98 -7.79 -9.56 1.32
CA PHE A 98 -7.21 -10.78 1.87
C PHE A 98 -7.49 -11.01 3.36
N ALA A 99 -8.18 -10.08 4.05
CA ALA A 99 -8.64 -10.33 5.41
C ALA A 99 -9.49 -11.61 5.51
N ALA A 100 -10.39 -11.83 4.54
CA ALA A 100 -11.18 -13.07 4.48
C ALA A 100 -10.32 -14.33 4.29
N SER A 101 -9.30 -14.23 3.44
CA SER A 101 -8.36 -15.34 3.21
C SER A 101 -7.49 -15.60 4.45
N LEU A 102 -7.03 -14.58 5.15
CA LEU A 102 -6.26 -14.74 6.39
C LEU A 102 -7.09 -15.43 7.46
N VAL A 103 -8.34 -15.03 7.65
CA VAL A 103 -9.27 -15.68 8.59
C VAL A 103 -9.50 -17.16 8.20
N ALA A 104 -9.66 -17.46 6.92
CA ALA A 104 -9.98 -18.81 6.45
C ALA A 104 -8.78 -19.76 6.41
N GLN A 105 -7.58 -19.28 6.01
CA GLN A 105 -6.46 -20.12 5.59
C GLN A 105 -5.34 -20.25 6.61
N THR A 106 -5.16 -19.26 7.52
CA THR A 106 -4.00 -19.28 8.41
C THR A 106 -4.00 -20.44 9.40
N ASN A 107 -5.18 -20.90 9.86
CA ASN A 107 -5.32 -22.10 10.67
C ASN A 107 -5.24 -23.40 9.84
N THR A 108 -5.59 -23.34 8.55
CA THR A 108 -5.51 -24.49 7.64
C THR A 108 -4.06 -24.83 7.32
N TYR A 109 -3.21 -23.80 7.20
CA TYR A 109 -1.80 -23.93 6.85
C TYR A 109 -0.88 -23.36 7.94
N PRO A 110 -0.79 -23.98 9.14
CA PRO A 110 -0.07 -23.42 10.29
C PRO A 110 1.44 -23.27 10.07
N ASP A 111 2.02 -24.02 9.14
CA ASP A 111 3.45 -23.97 8.79
C ASP A 111 3.80 -22.92 7.72
N VAL A 112 2.79 -22.33 7.07
CA VAL A 112 2.95 -21.27 6.07
C VAL A 112 2.90 -19.91 6.75
N LYS A 113 3.82 -19.01 6.40
CA LYS A 113 3.81 -17.61 6.87
C LYS A 113 3.00 -16.76 5.91
N PHE A 114 2.02 -16.06 6.43
CA PHE A 114 1.14 -15.16 5.68
C PHE A 114 1.48 -13.70 5.99
N ILE A 115 1.62 -12.90 4.96
CA ILE A 115 1.91 -11.47 5.05
C ILE A 115 0.77 -10.71 4.37
N GLY A 116 -0.11 -10.07 5.17
CA GLY A 116 -1.18 -9.21 4.69
C GLY A 116 -0.71 -7.76 4.59
N LEU A 117 -0.76 -7.16 3.40
CA LEU A 117 -0.47 -5.75 3.18
C LEU A 117 -1.80 -5.00 2.98
N ASP A 118 -1.97 -3.87 3.66
CA ASP A 118 -3.24 -3.16 3.81
C ASP A 118 -4.35 -3.97 4.49
N VAL A 119 -3.99 -4.85 5.39
CA VAL A 119 -4.96 -5.60 6.21
C VAL A 119 -4.85 -5.13 7.65
N GLY A 120 -5.90 -4.50 8.14
CA GLY A 120 -5.99 -3.96 9.50
C GLY A 120 -6.84 -4.80 10.43
N GLU A 121 -6.87 -4.41 11.71
CA GLU A 121 -7.70 -5.07 12.72
C GLU A 121 -9.19 -5.04 12.35
N GLY A 122 -9.67 -3.91 11.81
CA GLY A 122 -11.06 -3.75 11.40
C GLY A 122 -11.46 -4.74 10.31
N ASP A 123 -10.59 -4.93 9.31
CA ASP A 123 -10.83 -5.86 8.21
C ASP A 123 -10.90 -7.33 8.71
N LEU A 124 -9.97 -7.70 9.58
CA LEU A 124 -9.93 -9.05 10.18
C LEU A 124 -11.11 -9.30 11.10
N CYS A 125 -11.49 -8.31 11.93
CA CYS A 125 -12.67 -8.40 12.79
C CYS A 125 -13.96 -8.50 11.97
N GLU A 126 -14.10 -7.70 10.91
CA GLU A 126 -15.29 -7.76 10.04
C GLU A 126 -15.46 -9.17 9.44
N LYS A 127 -14.40 -9.76 8.93
CA LYS A 127 -14.43 -11.10 8.33
C LYS A 127 -14.54 -12.23 9.36
N GLY A 128 -13.96 -12.05 10.54
CA GLY A 128 -13.98 -13.04 11.61
C GLY A 128 -15.32 -13.08 12.37
N VAL A 129 -15.91 -11.92 12.63
CA VAL A 129 -17.19 -11.78 13.34
C VAL A 129 -18.38 -12.04 12.39
N GLY A 130 -18.28 -11.52 11.14
CA GLY A 130 -19.39 -11.58 10.17
C GLY A 130 -20.60 -10.73 10.58
N GLU A 131 -21.81 -11.30 10.47
CA GLU A 131 -23.02 -10.60 10.90
C GLU A 131 -22.96 -10.22 12.39
N GLY A 132 -23.11 -8.96 12.69
CA GLY A 132 -23.05 -8.42 14.05
C GLY A 132 -21.73 -7.71 14.40
N TYR A 133 -20.82 -7.55 13.44
CA TYR A 133 -19.66 -6.70 13.63
C TYR A 133 -20.10 -5.24 13.88
N THR A 134 -19.57 -4.65 14.96
CA THR A 134 -20.00 -3.31 15.41
C THR A 134 -19.28 -2.17 14.66
N TYR A 135 -18.40 -2.48 13.72
CA TYR A 135 -17.48 -1.54 13.04
C TYR A 135 -16.52 -0.82 14.00
N ASN A 136 -16.36 -1.35 15.21
CA ASN A 136 -15.35 -0.91 16.17
C ASN A 136 -14.47 -2.11 16.55
N PRO A 137 -13.24 -2.24 16.00
CA PRO A 137 -12.36 -3.37 16.29
C PRO A 137 -12.00 -3.49 17.79
N ALA A 138 -12.04 -2.40 18.55
CA ALA A 138 -11.76 -2.42 19.97
C ALA A 138 -12.79 -3.22 20.83
N ASP A 139 -13.94 -3.56 20.24
CA ASP A 139 -14.95 -4.42 20.91
C ASP A 139 -14.56 -5.92 20.83
N TYR A 140 -13.50 -6.26 20.11
CA TYR A 140 -13.10 -7.64 19.81
C TYR A 140 -11.63 -7.90 20.10
N ASN A 141 -11.27 -9.15 20.33
CA ASN A 141 -9.88 -9.59 20.30
C ASN A 141 -9.56 -10.15 18.91
N VAL A 142 -8.95 -9.34 18.06
CA VAL A 142 -8.67 -9.68 16.67
C VAL A 142 -7.91 -10.99 16.50
N GLY A 143 -7.04 -11.34 17.47
CA GLY A 143 -6.25 -12.57 17.47
C GLY A 143 -7.08 -13.85 17.60
N ASP A 144 -8.38 -13.76 17.92
CA ASP A 144 -9.28 -14.91 18.00
C ASP A 144 -9.74 -15.40 16.61
N TYR A 145 -9.54 -14.58 15.57
CA TYR A 145 -10.09 -14.83 14.23
C TYR A 145 -9.10 -15.42 13.23
N TYR A 146 -7.80 -15.36 13.50
CA TYR A 146 -6.76 -15.90 12.62
C TYR A 146 -5.60 -16.49 13.43
N ASN A 147 -4.68 -17.20 12.78
CA ASN A 147 -3.52 -17.75 13.46
C ASN A 147 -2.40 -16.69 13.58
N THR A 148 -2.27 -16.11 14.76
CA THR A 148 -1.27 -15.06 15.04
C THR A 148 0.18 -15.59 14.97
N ALA A 149 0.41 -16.89 15.16
CA ALA A 149 1.76 -17.44 15.14
C ALA A 149 2.39 -17.46 13.73
N ASN A 150 1.57 -17.45 12.68
CA ASN A 150 2.05 -17.53 11.30
C ASN A 150 1.60 -16.36 10.41
N THR A 151 1.07 -15.30 10.99
CA THR A 151 0.56 -14.14 10.26
C THR A 151 1.22 -12.84 10.71
N TYR A 152 1.59 -12.01 9.75
CA TYR A 152 1.96 -10.60 9.92
C TYR A 152 1.10 -9.75 9.01
N CYS A 153 0.60 -8.63 9.53
CA CYS A 153 -0.13 -7.65 8.74
C CYS A 153 0.50 -6.27 8.88
N ALA A 154 0.38 -5.46 7.84
CA ALA A 154 0.76 -4.07 7.84
C ALA A 154 -0.32 -3.21 7.21
N THR A 155 -0.63 -2.09 7.83
CA THR A 155 -1.33 -0.95 7.25
C THR A 155 -0.36 0.22 7.15
N TYR A 156 -0.76 1.30 6.51
CA TYR A 156 0.10 2.47 6.34
C TYR A 156 -0.60 3.72 6.85
N GLN A 157 0.20 4.73 7.20
CA GLN A 157 -0.28 6.06 7.58
C GLN A 157 -0.47 6.90 6.31
N GLU A 158 -1.40 6.47 5.44
CA GLU A 158 -1.66 7.10 4.14
C GLU A 158 -2.10 8.56 4.28
N GLU A 159 -2.71 8.92 5.41
CA GLU A 159 -3.06 10.31 5.71
C GLU A 159 -1.86 11.25 5.67
N ILE A 160 -0.67 10.76 6.05
CA ILE A 160 0.56 11.55 6.00
C ILE A 160 1.00 11.78 4.55
N SER A 161 1.03 10.74 3.74
CA SER A 161 1.43 10.85 2.33
C SER A 161 0.42 11.69 1.54
N GLY A 162 -0.88 11.48 1.78
CA GLY A 162 -1.94 12.33 1.23
C GLY A 162 -1.79 13.78 1.66
N PHE A 163 -1.53 14.04 2.95
CA PHE A 163 -1.29 15.39 3.46
C PHE A 163 -0.13 16.08 2.74
N MET A 164 1.01 15.41 2.63
CA MET A 164 2.17 15.97 1.96
C MET A 164 1.87 16.30 0.49
N ALA A 165 1.11 15.46 -0.21
CA ALA A 165 0.71 15.69 -1.60
C ALA A 165 -0.24 16.90 -1.74
N GLY A 166 -1.24 17.03 -0.86
CA GLY A 166 -2.15 18.17 -0.85
C GLY A 166 -1.46 19.47 -0.47
N TYR A 167 -0.57 19.42 0.52
CA TYR A 167 0.26 20.54 0.93
C TYR A 167 1.16 21.01 -0.21
N ALA A 168 1.85 20.07 -0.88
CA ALA A 168 2.71 20.37 -2.02
C ALA A 168 1.92 21.00 -3.18
N ALA A 169 0.74 20.45 -3.52
CA ALA A 169 -0.08 20.98 -4.61
C ALA A 169 -0.43 22.47 -4.40
N VAL A 170 -0.94 22.82 -3.23
CA VAL A 170 -1.29 24.22 -2.93
C VAL A 170 -0.06 25.12 -2.84
N LYS A 171 1.04 24.66 -2.24
CA LYS A 171 2.31 25.41 -2.17
C LYS A 171 2.92 25.64 -3.54
N LEU A 172 2.76 24.70 -4.49
CA LEU A 172 3.18 24.84 -5.89
C LEU A 172 2.30 25.77 -6.73
N GLY A 173 1.21 26.28 -6.14
CA GLY A 173 0.39 27.30 -6.78
C GLY A 173 -0.98 26.83 -7.26
N TYR A 174 -1.29 25.54 -7.21
CA TYR A 174 -2.61 25.02 -7.57
C TYR A 174 -3.67 25.47 -6.56
N ARG A 175 -4.87 25.77 -7.05
CA ARG A 175 -6.00 26.26 -6.25
C ARG A 175 -7.27 25.43 -6.44
N HIS A 176 -7.49 24.90 -7.64
CA HIS A 176 -8.60 24.04 -7.98
C HIS A 176 -8.09 22.60 -8.09
N LEU A 177 -8.28 21.84 -7.02
CA LEU A 177 -7.75 20.51 -6.85
C LEU A 177 -8.85 19.46 -7.05
N GLY A 178 -8.47 18.24 -7.43
CA GLY A 178 -9.34 17.08 -7.46
C GLY A 178 -8.77 15.92 -6.66
N PHE A 179 -9.66 15.13 -6.06
CA PHE A 179 -9.33 13.81 -5.53
C PHE A 179 -10.25 12.77 -6.20
N LEU A 180 -9.66 11.87 -6.97
CA LEU A 180 -10.31 10.72 -7.55
C LEU A 180 -9.85 9.47 -6.82
N GLY A 181 -10.59 9.02 -5.82
CA GLY A 181 -10.34 7.74 -5.14
C GLY A 181 -10.82 6.56 -5.97
N GLY A 182 -10.20 5.40 -5.80
CA GLY A 182 -10.71 4.15 -6.37
C GLY A 182 -12.03 3.75 -5.70
N MET A 183 -11.96 2.90 -4.69
CA MET A 183 -13.09 2.55 -3.83
C MET A 183 -12.97 3.29 -2.50
N SER A 184 -14.10 3.53 -1.81
CA SER A 184 -14.13 4.16 -0.48
C SER A 184 -13.75 3.16 0.62
N VAL A 185 -12.51 2.65 0.55
CA VAL A 185 -11.93 1.75 1.55
C VAL A 185 -10.97 2.52 2.47
N PRO A 186 -10.67 2.01 3.67
CA PRO A 186 -9.93 2.76 4.68
C PRO A 186 -8.63 3.41 4.20
N ALA A 187 -7.79 2.70 3.43
CA ALA A 187 -6.54 3.24 2.90
C ALA A 187 -6.76 4.41 1.94
N VAL A 188 -7.71 4.28 1.00
CA VAL A 188 -8.06 5.35 0.03
C VAL A 188 -8.67 6.56 0.73
N MET A 189 -9.50 6.31 1.75
CA MET A 189 -10.07 7.39 2.58
C MET A 189 -8.98 8.14 3.36
N ARG A 190 -8.00 7.43 3.96
CA ARG A 190 -6.86 8.07 4.64
C ARG A 190 -6.05 8.96 3.69
N PHE A 191 -5.71 8.46 2.49
CA PHE A 191 -5.06 9.29 1.47
C PHE A 191 -5.86 10.56 1.14
N GLY A 192 -7.16 10.41 0.86
CA GLY A 192 -8.03 11.52 0.45
C GLY A 192 -8.25 12.54 1.57
N TYR A 193 -8.49 12.08 2.78
CA TYR A 193 -8.69 12.95 3.94
C TYR A 193 -7.38 13.63 4.37
N GLY A 194 -6.25 12.94 4.24
CA GLY A 194 -4.94 13.55 4.37
C GLY A 194 -4.71 14.64 3.34
N TYR A 195 -5.03 14.38 2.06
CA TYR A 195 -4.90 15.34 0.97
C TYR A 195 -5.69 16.63 1.23
N VAL A 196 -6.93 16.50 1.68
CA VAL A 196 -7.77 17.66 2.07
C VAL A 196 -7.16 18.44 3.22
N GLN A 197 -6.68 17.75 4.29
CA GLN A 197 -6.01 18.39 5.43
C GLN A 197 -4.73 19.12 5.00
N GLY A 198 -3.93 18.52 4.11
CA GLY A 198 -2.71 19.13 3.59
C GLY A 198 -2.97 20.37 2.74
N ALA A 199 -3.98 20.33 1.89
CA ALA A 199 -4.41 21.46 1.09
C ALA A 199 -4.90 22.61 1.97
N ASP A 200 -5.71 22.34 3.00
CA ASP A 200 -6.19 23.32 3.97
C ASP A 200 -5.04 23.98 4.74
N LYS A 201 -4.10 23.15 5.24
CA LYS A 201 -2.94 23.66 5.97
C LYS A 201 -2.08 24.59 5.12
N ALA A 202 -1.79 24.20 3.87
CA ALA A 202 -1.02 25.03 2.94
C ALA A 202 -1.75 26.33 2.56
N ALA A 203 -3.07 26.25 2.35
CA ALA A 203 -3.91 27.41 2.09
C ALA A 203 -3.92 28.40 3.27
N ALA A 204 -4.01 27.87 4.50
CA ALA A 204 -3.92 28.69 5.71
C ALA A 204 -2.54 29.37 5.83
N ASP A 205 -1.44 28.62 5.58
CA ASP A 205 -0.08 29.17 5.62
C ASP A 205 0.15 30.28 4.58
N LEU A 206 -0.57 30.23 3.46
CA LEU A 206 -0.51 31.23 2.40
C LEU A 206 -1.57 32.35 2.53
N GLY A 207 -2.51 32.21 3.48
CA GLY A 207 -3.63 33.16 3.65
C GLY A 207 -4.64 33.15 2.50
N CYS A 208 -4.83 31.99 1.83
CA CYS A 208 -5.69 31.85 0.64
C CYS A 208 -6.75 30.74 0.76
N THR A 209 -7.25 30.47 1.96
CA THR A 209 -8.25 29.41 2.20
C THR A 209 -9.53 29.60 1.39
N GLY A 210 -9.94 30.85 1.12
CA GLY A 210 -11.11 31.15 0.28
C GLY A 210 -10.93 30.88 -1.22
N ASP A 211 -9.69 30.68 -1.66
CA ASP A 211 -9.36 30.47 -3.08
C ASP A 211 -9.16 28.99 -3.43
N VAL A 212 -9.07 28.12 -2.42
CA VAL A 212 -8.77 26.69 -2.64
C VAL A 212 -10.04 25.86 -2.60
N THR A 213 -10.23 25.05 -3.66
CA THR A 213 -11.34 24.11 -3.78
C THR A 213 -10.80 22.70 -4.07
N VAL A 214 -11.40 21.69 -3.44
CA VAL A 214 -11.16 20.27 -3.73
C VAL A 214 -12.46 19.64 -4.23
N GLU A 215 -12.47 19.17 -5.47
CA GLU A 215 -13.50 18.28 -6.00
C GLU A 215 -13.17 16.86 -5.56
N TYR A 216 -14.10 16.14 -4.93
CA TYR A 216 -13.83 14.87 -4.27
C TYR A 216 -14.82 13.79 -4.73
N VAL A 217 -14.33 12.66 -5.27
CA VAL A 217 -15.18 11.56 -5.73
C VAL A 217 -14.48 10.21 -5.66
N TYR A 218 -15.22 9.14 -5.49
CA TYR A 218 -14.75 7.76 -5.70
C TYR A 218 -15.21 7.22 -7.05
N GLY A 219 -14.32 6.50 -7.75
CA GLY A 219 -14.63 5.86 -9.03
C GLY A 219 -15.46 4.59 -8.90
N GLY A 220 -15.43 3.94 -7.72
CA GLY A 220 -16.08 2.65 -7.46
C GLY A 220 -15.24 1.44 -7.87
N GLN A 221 -14.03 1.64 -8.39
CA GLN A 221 -13.10 0.60 -8.85
C GLN A 221 -11.66 1.12 -8.91
N PHE A 222 -10.67 0.22 -9.07
CA PHE A 222 -9.24 0.57 -9.09
C PHE A 222 -8.63 0.65 -10.50
N PHE A 223 -9.43 0.83 -11.53
CA PHE A 223 -8.99 1.02 -12.92
C PHE A 223 -9.83 2.11 -13.61
N GLY A 224 -9.24 2.74 -14.63
CA GLY A 224 -9.92 3.76 -15.41
C GLY A 224 -10.93 3.15 -16.39
N ASP A 225 -11.98 3.93 -16.71
CA ASP A 225 -12.93 3.61 -17.75
C ASP A 225 -13.61 4.87 -18.32
N ALA A 226 -14.55 4.66 -19.26
CA ALA A 226 -15.20 5.75 -19.95
C ALA A 226 -16.02 6.66 -19.03
N ASP A 227 -16.69 6.12 -18.01
CA ASP A 227 -17.55 6.90 -17.09
C ASP A 227 -16.67 7.78 -16.18
N ILE A 228 -15.57 7.21 -15.66
CA ILE A 228 -14.61 7.94 -14.83
C ILE A 228 -13.89 9.00 -15.66
N THR A 229 -13.48 8.66 -16.91
CA THR A 229 -12.87 9.62 -17.83
C THR A 229 -13.81 10.78 -18.13
N ALA A 230 -15.11 10.54 -18.35
CA ALA A 230 -16.09 11.59 -18.60
C ALA A 230 -16.30 12.52 -17.38
N ALA A 231 -16.26 11.96 -16.15
CA ALA A 231 -16.28 12.77 -14.93
C ALA A 231 -15.04 13.66 -14.83
N MET A 232 -13.85 13.12 -15.11
CA MET A 232 -12.58 13.88 -15.10
C MET A 232 -12.54 14.92 -16.24
N ASP A 233 -13.06 14.62 -17.42
CA ASP A 233 -13.22 15.59 -18.51
C ASP A 233 -14.05 16.80 -18.03
N THR A 234 -15.14 16.56 -17.30
CA THR A 234 -15.96 17.63 -16.74
C THR A 234 -15.19 18.45 -15.71
N TRP A 235 -14.40 17.83 -14.87
CA TRP A 235 -13.61 18.52 -13.86
C TRP A 235 -12.57 19.46 -14.50
N TYR A 236 -11.75 18.94 -15.41
CA TYR A 236 -10.70 19.76 -16.05
C TYR A 236 -11.26 20.82 -17.01
N SER A 237 -12.32 20.52 -17.76
CA SER A 237 -12.82 21.41 -18.80
C SER A 237 -13.86 22.43 -18.33
N SER A 238 -14.62 22.11 -17.28
CA SER A 238 -15.81 22.88 -16.88
C SER A 238 -15.80 23.36 -15.43
N ARG A 239 -14.92 22.78 -14.58
CA ARG A 239 -14.78 23.15 -13.17
C ARG A 239 -13.39 23.71 -12.85
N ASP A 240 -12.60 23.98 -13.87
CA ASP A 240 -11.27 24.57 -13.79
C ASP A 240 -10.31 23.79 -12.87
N VAL A 241 -10.51 22.49 -12.67
CA VAL A 241 -9.59 21.65 -11.90
C VAL A 241 -8.23 21.62 -12.59
N GLU A 242 -7.19 21.96 -11.86
CA GLU A 242 -5.83 22.07 -12.37
C GLU A 242 -5.03 20.80 -12.20
N VAL A 243 -5.25 20.08 -11.08
CA VAL A 243 -4.55 18.84 -10.71
C VAL A 243 -5.50 17.88 -10.00
N VAL A 244 -5.46 16.60 -10.40
CA VAL A 244 -6.23 15.52 -9.77
C VAL A 244 -5.27 14.54 -9.10
N PHE A 245 -5.47 14.28 -7.82
CA PHE A 245 -4.86 13.15 -7.14
C PHE A 245 -5.67 11.89 -7.47
N ALA A 246 -5.10 11.03 -8.31
CA ALA A 246 -5.71 9.76 -8.72
C ALA A 246 -5.23 8.63 -7.79
N CYS A 247 -6.06 8.31 -6.79
CA CYS A 247 -5.71 7.44 -5.69
C CYS A 247 -6.34 6.04 -5.84
N GLY A 248 -5.62 5.12 -6.46
CA GLY A 248 -6.04 3.71 -6.51
C GLY A 248 -5.66 2.98 -7.80
N GLY A 249 -4.63 2.14 -7.75
CA GLY A 249 -4.22 1.26 -8.84
C GLY A 249 -4.06 1.95 -10.19
N GLY A 250 -4.77 1.46 -11.18
CA GLY A 250 -4.75 1.98 -12.55
C GLY A 250 -5.76 3.11 -12.83
N ILE A 251 -6.47 3.64 -11.82
CA ILE A 251 -7.49 4.68 -12.02
C ILE A 251 -6.90 6.00 -12.57
N TYR A 252 -5.59 6.21 -12.38
CA TYR A 252 -4.87 7.36 -12.93
C TYR A 252 -5.03 7.50 -14.45
N THR A 253 -5.27 6.41 -15.17
CA THR A 253 -5.43 6.43 -16.63
C THR A 253 -6.58 7.34 -17.05
N SER A 254 -7.73 7.30 -16.36
CA SER A 254 -8.86 8.19 -16.64
C SER A 254 -8.56 9.66 -16.32
N ALA A 255 -7.86 9.94 -15.22
CA ALA A 255 -7.45 11.30 -14.90
C ALA A 255 -6.43 11.84 -15.91
N ALA A 256 -5.44 11.02 -16.29
CA ALA A 256 -4.39 11.40 -17.24
C ALA A 256 -4.93 11.60 -18.66
N GLU A 257 -5.87 10.74 -19.12
CA GLU A 257 -6.56 10.92 -20.40
C GLU A 257 -7.34 12.24 -20.47
N ALA A 258 -8.04 12.60 -19.40
CA ALA A 258 -8.77 13.85 -19.32
C ALA A 258 -7.81 15.06 -19.24
N ALA A 259 -6.80 14.98 -18.37
CA ALA A 259 -5.80 16.02 -18.19
C ALA A 259 -5.05 16.34 -19.50
N ALA A 260 -4.72 15.32 -20.30
CA ALA A 260 -4.01 15.48 -21.57
C ALA A 260 -4.72 16.39 -22.58
N LYS A 261 -6.05 16.46 -22.52
CA LYS A 261 -6.86 17.25 -23.45
C LYS A 261 -6.74 18.75 -23.21
N VAL A 262 -6.39 19.16 -21.98
CA VAL A 262 -6.39 20.58 -21.55
C VAL A 262 -5.05 21.01 -20.93
N GLY A 263 -4.06 20.13 -20.89
CA GLY A 263 -2.78 20.42 -20.22
C GLY A 263 -2.87 20.38 -18.68
N GLY A 264 -3.85 19.67 -18.14
CA GLY A 264 -4.03 19.45 -16.70
C GLY A 264 -2.91 18.60 -16.09
N LYS A 265 -2.92 18.46 -14.77
CA LYS A 265 -1.91 17.76 -13.99
C LYS A 265 -2.51 16.60 -13.19
N VAL A 266 -1.66 15.64 -12.84
CA VAL A 266 -2.05 14.47 -12.05
C VAL A 266 -1.06 14.26 -10.90
N ILE A 267 -1.55 13.79 -9.76
CA ILE A 267 -0.76 13.24 -8.67
C ILE A 267 -0.99 11.73 -8.63
N GLY A 268 0.09 10.95 -8.61
CA GLY A 268 0.07 9.50 -8.53
C GLY A 268 -0.03 8.96 -7.10
N VAL A 269 -0.10 7.63 -6.96
CA VAL A 269 -0.27 6.95 -5.66
C VAL A 269 0.61 5.69 -5.55
N ASP A 270 0.87 5.26 -4.34
CA ASP A 270 1.58 4.05 -3.91
C ASP A 270 3.06 4.03 -4.29
N SER A 271 3.36 4.15 -5.56
CA SER A 271 4.71 4.24 -6.14
C SER A 271 4.90 5.57 -6.88
N ASP A 272 6.12 5.86 -7.30
CA ASP A 272 6.36 6.96 -8.23
C ASP A 272 5.80 6.61 -9.62
N GLN A 273 4.60 7.13 -9.91
CA GLN A 273 3.89 6.86 -11.16
C GLN A 273 4.28 7.83 -12.31
N SER A 274 5.26 8.71 -12.11
CA SER A 274 5.66 9.71 -13.10
C SER A 274 6.01 9.10 -14.46
N SER A 275 6.74 7.99 -14.47
CA SER A 275 7.13 7.29 -15.72
C SER A 275 5.95 6.80 -16.55
N LYS A 276 4.76 6.68 -15.97
CA LYS A 276 3.54 6.24 -16.64
C LYS A 276 2.60 7.39 -16.95
N ILE A 277 2.33 8.23 -15.97
CA ILE A 277 1.46 9.40 -16.13
C ILE A 277 2.03 10.35 -17.20
N ASP A 278 3.35 10.56 -17.21
CA ASP A 278 4.01 11.46 -18.17
C ASP A 278 3.98 10.92 -19.62
N THR A 279 3.58 9.65 -19.85
CA THR A 279 3.31 9.16 -21.21
C THR A 279 2.07 9.78 -21.84
N TYR A 280 1.15 10.34 -21.04
CA TYR A 280 -0.05 11.04 -21.51
C TYR A 280 0.21 12.52 -21.84
N GLY A 281 1.26 13.08 -21.25
CA GLY A 281 1.66 14.47 -21.50
C GLY A 281 2.95 14.83 -20.76
N GLU A 282 3.81 15.61 -21.39
CA GLU A 282 5.09 16.00 -20.79
C GLU A 282 4.90 16.71 -19.44
N LYS A 283 5.60 16.22 -18.41
CA LYS A 283 5.54 16.76 -17.04
C LYS A 283 4.10 16.86 -16.52
N MET A 284 3.28 15.88 -16.83
CA MET A 284 1.90 15.83 -16.34
C MET A 284 1.86 15.54 -14.84
N THR A 285 2.78 14.73 -14.33
CA THR A 285 2.86 14.34 -12.92
C THR A 285 3.42 15.46 -12.06
N VAL A 286 2.67 15.92 -11.05
CA VAL A 286 3.17 16.89 -10.07
C VAL A 286 4.04 16.19 -9.03
N THR A 287 3.55 15.10 -8.47
CA THR A 287 4.20 14.22 -7.48
C THR A 287 3.44 12.89 -7.41
N SER A 288 3.85 11.99 -6.52
CA SER A 288 3.09 10.81 -6.14
C SER A 288 3.05 10.66 -4.62
N ALA A 289 1.88 10.37 -4.06
CA ALA A 289 1.75 10.04 -2.64
C ALA A 289 2.14 8.58 -2.44
N MET A 290 3.38 8.33 -2.03
CA MET A 290 3.96 6.98 -1.99
C MET A 290 3.64 6.24 -0.69
N LYS A 291 3.59 4.92 -0.82
CA LYS A 291 3.43 3.93 0.25
C LYS A 291 4.61 2.96 0.18
N GLY A 292 5.25 2.69 1.30
CA GLY A 292 6.48 1.89 1.38
C GLY A 292 6.27 0.38 1.23
N LEU A 293 5.60 -0.02 0.16
CA LEU A 293 5.34 -1.43 -0.17
C LEU A 293 6.64 -2.21 -0.37
N ASP A 294 7.56 -1.63 -1.12
CA ASP A 294 8.88 -2.20 -1.38
C ASP A 294 9.72 -2.32 -0.10
N ALA A 295 9.71 -1.28 0.73
CA ALA A 295 10.39 -1.30 2.04
C ALA A 295 9.82 -2.41 2.94
N THR A 296 8.48 -2.54 2.99
CA THR A 296 7.80 -3.56 3.80
C THR A 296 8.09 -4.98 3.32
N VAL A 297 8.01 -5.23 2.01
CA VAL A 297 8.30 -6.55 1.44
C VAL A 297 9.76 -6.93 1.68
N ASN A 298 10.71 -6.02 1.44
CA ASN A 298 12.13 -6.25 1.72
C ASN A 298 12.37 -6.52 3.21
N MET A 299 11.76 -5.74 4.10
CA MET A 299 11.88 -5.89 5.55
C MET A 299 11.40 -7.27 6.01
N ILE A 300 10.17 -7.65 5.65
CA ILE A 300 9.58 -8.89 6.17
C ILE A 300 10.21 -10.15 5.57
N LEU A 301 10.52 -10.17 4.27
CA LEU A 301 11.19 -11.30 3.64
C LEU A 301 12.60 -11.49 4.21
N THR A 302 13.33 -10.40 4.46
CA THR A 302 14.65 -10.45 5.10
C THR A 302 14.56 -10.95 6.53
N ALA A 303 13.59 -10.47 7.31
CA ALA A 303 13.36 -10.93 8.68
C ALA A 303 13.05 -12.44 8.74
N ILE A 304 12.23 -12.94 7.82
CA ILE A 304 11.94 -14.38 7.72
C ILE A 304 13.22 -15.18 7.40
N LYS A 305 13.98 -14.74 6.39
CA LYS A 305 15.23 -15.38 6.00
C LYS A 305 16.26 -15.41 7.14
N ASP A 306 16.33 -14.34 7.92
CA ASP A 306 17.26 -14.20 9.06
C ASP A 306 16.78 -14.93 10.33
N GLY A 307 15.64 -15.62 10.28
CA GLY A 307 15.08 -16.35 11.43
C GLY A 307 14.42 -15.47 12.48
N LYS A 308 14.07 -14.22 12.13
CA LYS A 308 13.48 -13.21 13.02
C LYS A 308 11.95 -13.17 12.96
N TRP A 309 11.31 -14.19 12.43
CA TRP A 309 9.85 -14.24 12.29
C TRP A 309 9.11 -13.96 13.60
N SER A 310 9.64 -14.43 14.74
CA SER A 310 9.03 -14.22 16.06
C SER A 310 8.91 -12.75 16.48
N GLU A 311 9.67 -11.84 15.82
CA GLU A 311 9.58 -10.40 16.06
C GLU A 311 8.36 -9.77 15.36
N TYR A 312 7.77 -10.48 14.39
CA TYR A 312 6.69 -9.98 13.53
C TYR A 312 5.37 -10.77 13.69
N ALA A 313 5.46 -12.07 14.01
CA ALA A 313 4.29 -12.92 14.14
C ALA A 313 3.22 -12.31 15.07
N GLY A 314 1.99 -12.26 14.60
CA GLY A 314 0.83 -11.72 15.30
C GLY A 314 0.72 -10.20 15.32
N LYS A 315 1.66 -9.48 14.73
CA LYS A 315 1.59 -8.02 14.67
C LYS A 315 0.72 -7.55 13.50
N ILE A 316 0.06 -6.42 13.72
CA ILE A 316 -0.61 -5.59 12.73
C ILE A 316 0.01 -4.20 12.88
N ASP A 317 1.07 -3.94 12.11
CA ASP A 317 1.82 -2.69 12.21
C ASP A 317 1.15 -1.59 11.37
N SER A 318 1.15 -0.35 11.90
CA SER A 318 0.79 0.85 11.14
C SER A 318 2.08 1.57 10.74
N LEU A 319 2.50 1.36 9.51
CA LEU A 319 3.78 1.83 8.98
C LEU A 319 3.66 3.26 8.44
N GLY A 320 4.51 4.14 8.91
CA GLY A 320 4.39 5.56 8.59
C GLY A 320 5.72 6.29 8.55
N MET A 321 5.75 7.46 9.16
CA MET A 321 6.94 8.30 9.25
C MET A 321 7.75 7.90 10.49
N VAL A 322 8.99 7.49 10.27
CA VAL A 322 9.91 6.98 11.30
C VAL A 322 11.21 7.78 11.41
N SER A 323 11.44 8.72 10.47
CA SER A 323 12.69 9.48 10.36
C SER A 323 12.46 10.86 9.77
N ASP A 324 13.39 11.77 10.05
CA ASP A 324 13.50 13.08 9.37
C ASP A 324 13.98 12.95 7.91
N GLU A 325 14.56 11.80 7.53
CA GLU A 325 14.98 11.50 6.17
C GLU A 325 13.86 10.80 5.40
N PRO A 326 13.28 11.41 4.35
CA PRO A 326 12.14 10.86 3.64
C PRO A 326 12.32 9.43 3.14
N SER A 327 13.52 9.08 2.64
CA SER A 327 13.82 7.76 2.07
C SER A 327 13.78 6.61 3.08
N GLU A 328 13.78 6.91 4.38
CA GLU A 328 13.67 5.93 5.47
C GLU A 328 12.22 5.69 5.90
N ASN A 329 11.27 6.48 5.38
CA ASN A 329 9.86 6.44 5.77
C ASN A 329 9.04 5.51 4.87
N PHE A 330 7.98 4.94 5.44
CA PHE A 330 6.98 4.16 4.69
C PHE A 330 5.93 5.01 3.99
N VAL A 331 5.96 6.33 4.18
CA VAL A 331 5.09 7.32 3.52
C VAL A 331 5.95 8.51 3.12
N GLN A 332 5.91 8.90 1.83
CA GLN A 332 6.80 9.93 1.29
C GLN A 332 6.31 10.46 -0.06
N LEU A 333 6.92 11.56 -0.52
CA LEU A 333 6.86 12.02 -1.91
C LEU A 333 8.19 11.69 -2.62
N PRO A 334 8.19 11.36 -3.93
CA PRO A 334 9.40 11.05 -4.67
C PRO A 334 10.20 12.34 -4.94
N ARG A 335 11.37 12.47 -4.33
CA ARG A 335 12.19 13.69 -4.41
C ARG A 335 12.73 13.97 -5.82
N ALA A 336 13.02 12.92 -6.59
CA ALA A 336 13.63 13.06 -7.93
C ALA A 336 12.65 13.52 -9.01
N THR A 337 11.35 13.24 -8.86
CA THR A 337 10.33 13.41 -9.90
C THR A 337 9.27 14.43 -9.53
N THR A 338 9.14 14.81 -8.27
CA THR A 338 8.25 15.90 -7.84
C THR A 338 8.67 17.22 -8.49
N GLN A 339 7.69 17.98 -8.98
CA GLN A 339 7.90 19.26 -9.66
C GLN A 339 8.17 20.38 -8.66
N TRP A 340 9.32 20.31 -7.98
CA TRP A 340 9.76 21.39 -7.08
C TRP A 340 9.91 22.71 -7.83
N ALA A 341 9.56 23.83 -7.20
CA ALA A 341 9.62 25.15 -7.82
C ALA A 341 10.22 26.19 -6.86
N ASP A 342 11.29 26.85 -7.29
CA ASP A 342 11.94 27.91 -6.56
C ASP A 342 10.96 29.08 -6.30
N GLY A 343 10.96 29.57 -5.07
CA GLY A 343 10.06 30.64 -4.64
C GLY A 343 8.61 30.19 -4.34
N LEU A 344 8.29 28.91 -4.55
CA LEU A 344 6.98 28.32 -4.23
C LEU A 344 7.11 27.19 -3.21
N PHE A 345 7.60 26.02 -3.64
CA PHE A 345 7.83 24.84 -2.79
C PHE A 345 9.00 24.03 -3.33
N THR A 346 10.06 23.97 -2.56
CA THR A 346 11.33 23.32 -2.94
C THR A 346 11.50 21.98 -2.24
N ASP A 347 12.47 21.17 -2.68
CA ASP A 347 12.90 19.96 -1.98
C ASP A 347 13.31 20.27 -0.53
N ALA A 348 13.96 21.40 -0.26
CA ALA A 348 14.33 21.83 1.09
C ALA A 348 13.10 22.14 1.96
N ASP A 349 12.04 22.74 1.39
CA ASP A 349 10.77 22.97 2.09
C ASP A 349 10.09 21.65 2.41
N TYR A 350 10.16 20.66 1.51
CA TYR A 350 9.65 19.32 1.74
C TYR A 350 10.40 18.62 2.88
N LEU A 351 11.72 18.70 2.92
CA LEU A 351 12.51 18.15 4.04
C LEU A 351 12.12 18.79 5.38
N GLN A 352 11.83 20.10 5.37
CA GLN A 352 11.35 20.78 6.57
C GLN A 352 9.94 20.31 6.96
N LEU A 353 9.04 20.11 5.98
CA LEU A 353 7.70 19.57 6.22
C LEU A 353 7.77 18.17 6.85
N VAL A 354 8.62 17.29 6.35
CA VAL A 354 8.85 15.95 6.93
C VAL A 354 9.31 16.06 8.38
N LYS A 355 10.27 16.92 8.69
CA LYS A 355 10.72 17.17 10.07
C LYS A 355 9.62 17.69 10.98
N ASP A 356 8.79 18.61 10.47
CA ASP A 356 7.70 19.21 11.24
C ASP A 356 6.59 18.17 11.54
N ILE A 357 6.35 17.22 10.63
CA ILE A 357 5.41 16.12 10.85
C ILE A 357 6.03 15.07 11.80
N HIS A 358 7.24 14.58 11.52
CA HIS A 358 7.91 13.58 12.34
C HIS A 358 8.14 14.07 13.77
N GLY A 359 8.51 15.33 13.93
CA GLY A 359 8.70 15.97 15.24
C GLY A 359 7.38 16.32 15.96
N GLY A 360 6.22 16.01 15.40
CA GLY A 360 4.90 16.26 16.02
C GLY A 360 4.45 17.72 16.05
N LYS A 361 5.13 18.62 15.32
CA LYS A 361 4.72 20.01 15.18
C LYS A 361 3.47 20.18 14.30
N ILE A 362 3.31 19.29 13.31
CA ILE A 362 2.11 19.14 12.49
C ILE A 362 1.48 17.80 12.83
N THR A 363 0.22 17.84 13.26
CA THR A 363 -0.58 16.65 13.54
C THR A 363 -1.60 16.45 12.43
N ILE A 364 -1.71 15.24 11.92
CA ILE A 364 -2.61 14.86 10.84
C ILE A 364 -3.58 13.84 11.41
N SER A 365 -4.89 14.07 11.22
CA SER A 365 -5.90 13.12 11.67
C SER A 365 -5.98 11.93 10.72
N ASN A 366 -5.99 10.72 11.27
CA ASN A 366 -6.27 9.47 10.56
C ASN A 366 -7.73 9.01 10.71
N ASP A 367 -8.58 9.83 11.30
CA ASP A 367 -10.01 9.54 11.43
C ASP A 367 -10.69 9.58 10.06
N ILE A 368 -11.31 8.47 9.69
CA ILE A 368 -12.03 8.30 8.43
C ILE A 368 -13.54 8.20 8.60
N THR A 369 -14.06 8.45 9.79
CA THR A 369 -15.52 8.38 10.08
C THR A 369 -16.31 9.47 9.38
N ALA A 370 -15.68 10.61 9.10
CA ALA A 370 -16.28 11.73 8.36
C ALA A 370 -15.19 12.53 7.64
N MET A 371 -15.59 13.24 6.57
CA MET A 371 -14.75 14.23 5.90
C MET A 371 -14.15 15.21 6.91
N PRO A 372 -12.83 15.50 6.89
CA PRO A 372 -12.23 16.44 7.81
C PRO A 372 -12.88 17.82 7.76
N SER A 373 -13.06 18.45 8.92
CA SER A 373 -13.52 19.83 8.99
C SER A 373 -12.36 20.76 8.63
N VAL A 374 -12.48 21.46 7.52
CA VAL A 374 -11.46 22.33 6.94
C VAL A 374 -12.02 23.71 6.58
N SER A 375 -11.15 24.68 6.32
CA SER A 375 -11.51 26.05 5.94
C SER A 375 -11.61 26.26 4.44
N ILE A 376 -11.00 25.39 3.64
CA ILE A 376 -11.14 25.35 2.18
C ILE A 376 -12.47 24.77 1.75
N THR A 377 -12.85 24.96 0.49
CA THR A 377 -14.08 24.35 -0.05
C THR A 377 -13.82 22.91 -0.47
N VAL A 378 -14.65 21.96 -0.01
CA VAL A 378 -14.64 20.58 -0.47
C VAL A 378 -16.01 20.22 -1.02
N ASN A 379 -16.06 19.81 -2.29
CA ASN A 379 -17.26 19.35 -2.96
C ASN A 379 -17.22 17.83 -3.07
N ASP A 380 -17.89 17.13 -2.17
CA ASP A 380 -17.96 15.67 -2.15
C ASP A 380 -19.13 15.16 -3.01
N TYR A 381 -18.82 14.36 -4.01
CA TYR A 381 -19.77 13.78 -4.95
C TYR A 381 -20.10 12.31 -4.66
N GLY A 382 -19.57 11.75 -3.58
CA GLY A 382 -19.77 10.35 -3.24
C GLY A 382 -19.05 9.41 -4.21
N SER A 383 -19.80 8.61 -4.95
CA SER A 383 -19.24 7.64 -5.90
C SER A 383 -19.85 7.79 -7.29
N ILE A 384 -19.04 7.55 -8.34
CA ILE A 384 -19.48 7.53 -9.74
C ILE A 384 -20.28 6.24 -10.02
N LYS A 385 -19.90 5.13 -9.38
CA LYS A 385 -20.51 3.80 -9.51
C LYS A 385 -20.99 3.26 -8.19
#